data_cd14c144efb9fee0c99436d2e890e737
#
_entry.id   cd14c144efb9fee0c99436d2e890e737
#
_cell.length_a   1.000
_cell.length_b   1.000
_cell.length_c   1.000
_cell.angle_alpha   90.00
_cell.angle_beta   90.00
_cell.angle_gamma   90.00
#
_symmetry.space_group_name_H-M   'P 1'
#
loop_
_entity.id
_entity.type
_entity.pdbx_description
1 polymer ?
#
loop_
_entity_poly.entity_id
_entity_poly.type
_entity_poly.pdbx_seq_one_letter_code
_entity_poly.pdbx_strand_id
1 'polypeptide(L)'
;MLKYDENVYRAIFEPDTTSPASTIPERLSTVHPLTVYDNLPFIYEDCEAVQRKVLSEILERAQGTVYADDHGLNGVHTLEAWRSAVKTSLYPDYQSYIEREMDGEKGQLYNAETALYVATTGSTGNIKYFLESKAGNVAKDFMMTVRGLYLRHTLPIIANMEAKNLTITNYAPVDNGHDKNTLTVRASGQTARNIRKRTGTMNILSVEFWESSGITAHDRDYLIGAYALNEAMFSKVCCNNLIHFGRILDRIIAEGQQMINDIRNGEFSVPMPDDVRETLRAEFPPNPVRADVLQDIYNQNGCLITCPDDVEAIWPELQAAMGWLAASVGRDAREVLRRLPKKVKCHDMGYGASEGKLTIPMKLGSATGTCAPFNCFYEFLPVEQAGDVEAQPLCMWEVEKGKYYELMITTYSGLYR
;
A
#
# COMPACT_ATOMS: atom_id res chain seq x y z
N MET A 1 20.80 18.58 11.19
CA MET A 1 20.05 19.80 10.85
C MET A 1 19.47 19.53 9.47
N LEU A 2 18.15 19.34 9.38
CA LEU A 2 17.45 19.18 8.10
C LEU A 2 17.70 20.44 7.28
N LYS A 3 18.15 20.31 6.06
CA LYS A 3 18.37 21.46 5.17
C LYS A 3 17.12 21.58 4.29
N TYR A 4 16.40 22.67 4.44
CA TYR A 4 15.40 23.10 3.47
C TYR A 4 16.08 23.27 2.11
N ASP A 5 15.54 22.65 1.09
CA ASP A 5 15.96 22.84 -0.28
C ASP A 5 14.85 23.52 -1.07
N GLU A 6 14.95 24.84 -1.17
CA GLU A 6 13.97 25.67 -1.86
C GLU A 6 13.82 25.29 -3.35
N ASN A 7 14.88 24.82 -3.98
CA ASN A 7 14.81 24.40 -5.38
C ASN A 7 13.94 23.16 -5.54
N VAL A 8 14.05 22.21 -4.59
CA VAL A 8 13.20 21.01 -4.58
C VAL A 8 11.73 21.38 -4.30
N TYR A 9 11.49 22.26 -3.34
CA TYR A 9 10.15 22.73 -3.03
C TYR A 9 9.49 23.36 -4.26
N ARG A 10 10.20 24.32 -4.88
CA ARG A 10 9.71 25.01 -6.09
C ARG A 10 9.47 24.06 -7.25
N ALA A 11 10.38 23.13 -7.50
CA ALA A 11 10.21 22.13 -8.58
C ALA A 11 8.95 21.28 -8.41
N ILE A 12 8.51 21.04 -7.19
CA ILE A 12 7.34 20.22 -6.90
C ILE A 12 6.06 21.08 -6.87
N PHE A 13 6.06 22.18 -6.14
CA PHE A 13 4.86 22.95 -5.82
C PHE A 13 4.69 24.23 -6.66
N GLU A 14 5.77 24.77 -7.20
CA GLU A 14 5.81 25.99 -8.02
C GLU A 14 6.49 25.74 -9.38
N PRO A 15 6.00 24.81 -10.21
CA PRO A 15 6.64 24.53 -11.49
C PRO A 15 6.60 25.73 -12.42
N ASP A 16 7.65 25.90 -13.22
CA ASP A 16 7.68 26.89 -14.31
C ASP A 16 6.51 26.64 -15.28
N THR A 17 5.77 27.70 -15.60
CA THR A 17 4.55 27.67 -16.42
C THR A 17 4.78 27.24 -17.86
N THR A 18 6.02 27.06 -18.27
CA THR A 18 6.41 26.63 -19.62
C THR A 18 6.41 25.11 -19.83
N SER A 19 6.28 24.31 -18.75
CA SER A 19 6.25 22.85 -18.84
C SER A 19 4.80 22.36 -18.97
N PRO A 20 4.50 21.31 -19.77
CA PRO A 20 3.14 20.76 -19.83
C PRO A 20 2.67 20.38 -18.43
N ALA A 21 1.39 20.63 -18.15
CA ALA A 21 0.76 20.54 -16.84
C ALA A 21 0.92 19.17 -16.15
N SER A 22 2.10 18.92 -15.56
CA SER A 22 2.32 17.77 -14.70
C SER A 22 1.74 18.04 -13.31
N THR A 23 1.09 17.05 -12.72
CA THR A 23 0.56 17.14 -11.34
C THR A 23 1.66 17.04 -10.29
N ILE A 24 1.37 17.49 -9.07
CA ILE A 24 2.27 17.30 -7.91
C ILE A 24 2.75 15.84 -7.80
N PRO A 25 1.88 14.79 -7.85
CA PRO A 25 2.36 13.41 -7.82
C PRO A 25 3.34 13.06 -8.95
N GLU A 26 3.10 13.53 -10.16
CA GLU A 26 3.99 13.28 -11.29
C GLU A 26 5.35 13.97 -11.08
N ARG A 27 5.38 15.20 -10.58
CA ARG A 27 6.62 15.90 -10.23
C ARG A 27 7.36 15.25 -9.07
N LEU A 28 6.64 14.82 -8.02
CA LEU A 28 7.22 14.05 -6.91
C LEU A 28 7.94 12.79 -7.38
N SER A 29 7.44 12.12 -8.43
CA SER A 29 8.07 10.92 -8.97
C SER A 29 9.44 11.18 -9.63
N THR A 30 9.74 12.41 -10.00
CA THR A 30 11.04 12.81 -10.59
C THR A 30 12.07 13.21 -9.54
N VAL A 31 11.67 13.42 -8.28
CA VAL A 31 12.53 13.81 -7.17
C VAL A 31 12.87 12.58 -6.34
N HIS A 32 14.10 12.51 -5.83
CA HIS A 32 14.47 11.42 -4.94
C HIS A 32 13.62 11.44 -3.66
N PRO A 33 12.94 10.35 -3.30
CA PRO A 33 11.96 10.35 -2.21
C PRO A 33 12.54 10.76 -0.85
N LEU A 34 13.82 10.52 -0.61
CA LEU A 34 14.52 10.95 0.60
C LEU A 34 14.55 12.48 0.72
N THR A 35 14.76 13.19 -0.38
CA THR A 35 14.74 14.66 -0.39
C THR A 35 13.37 15.20 0.01
N VAL A 36 12.29 14.57 -0.47
CA VAL A 36 10.91 14.95 -0.05
C VAL A 36 10.71 14.63 1.43
N TYR A 37 11.17 13.46 1.88
CA TYR A 37 11.07 13.06 3.27
C TYR A 37 11.77 14.06 4.21
N ASP A 38 12.96 14.51 3.86
CA ASP A 38 13.74 15.49 4.63
C ASP A 38 13.09 16.89 4.64
N ASN A 39 12.30 17.21 3.61
CA ASN A 39 11.56 18.47 3.50
C ASN A 39 10.13 18.42 4.06
N LEU A 40 9.64 17.29 4.56
CA LEU A 40 8.29 17.17 5.11
C LEU A 40 7.94 18.27 6.13
N PRO A 41 8.80 18.65 7.09
CA PRO A 41 8.46 19.72 8.04
C PRO A 41 8.07 21.03 7.35
N PHE A 42 8.78 21.42 6.31
CA PHE A 42 8.51 22.65 5.54
C PHE A 42 7.24 22.55 4.69
N ILE A 43 6.98 21.36 4.12
CA ILE A 43 5.74 21.07 3.40
C ILE A 43 4.53 21.19 4.34
N TYR A 44 4.68 20.80 5.62
CA TYR A 44 3.63 20.97 6.61
C TYR A 44 3.44 22.44 7.06
N GLU A 45 4.50 23.22 7.13
CA GLU A 45 4.42 24.65 7.42
C GLU A 45 3.61 25.40 6.33
N ASP A 46 3.75 25.00 5.07
CA ASP A 46 3.05 25.54 3.92
C ASP A 46 1.77 24.75 3.53
N CYS A 47 1.18 24.04 4.49
CA CYS A 47 0.08 23.10 4.25
C CYS A 47 -1.07 23.70 3.44
N GLU A 48 -1.49 24.93 3.75
CA GLU A 48 -2.58 25.60 3.02
C GLU A 48 -2.24 25.81 1.55
N ALA A 49 -1.05 26.34 1.24
CA ALA A 49 -0.64 26.59 -0.14
C ALA A 49 -0.53 25.27 -0.92
N VAL A 50 0.04 24.25 -0.32
CA VAL A 50 0.15 22.90 -0.93
C VAL A 50 -1.22 22.30 -1.21
N GLN A 51 -2.16 22.35 -0.25
CA GLN A 51 -3.50 21.79 -0.38
C GLN A 51 -4.35 22.55 -1.40
N ARG A 52 -4.26 23.89 -1.44
CA ARG A 52 -4.92 24.68 -2.47
C ARG A 52 -4.41 24.33 -3.87
N LYS A 53 -3.11 24.11 -4.02
CA LYS A 53 -2.52 23.67 -5.29
C LYS A 53 -2.98 22.28 -5.70
N VAL A 54 -3.01 21.32 -4.76
CA VAL A 54 -3.55 19.98 -4.99
C VAL A 54 -4.99 20.05 -5.50
N LEU A 55 -5.85 20.81 -4.83
CA LEU A 55 -7.24 20.98 -5.25
C LEU A 55 -7.34 21.61 -6.65
N SER A 56 -6.58 22.67 -6.92
CA SER A 56 -6.57 23.32 -8.22
C SER A 56 -6.21 22.35 -9.36
N GLU A 57 -5.17 21.53 -9.17
CA GLU A 57 -4.77 20.54 -10.18
C GLU A 57 -5.82 19.44 -10.39
N ILE A 58 -6.50 19.01 -9.32
CA ILE A 58 -7.61 18.05 -9.41
C ILE A 58 -8.78 18.65 -10.17
N LEU A 59 -9.17 19.90 -9.85
CA LEU A 59 -10.27 20.60 -10.52
C LEU A 59 -9.97 20.86 -12.01
N GLU A 60 -8.73 21.15 -12.36
CA GLU A 60 -8.35 21.29 -13.77
C GLU A 60 -8.53 19.99 -14.56
N ARG A 61 -8.22 18.85 -13.95
CA ARG A 61 -8.44 17.52 -14.54
C ARG A 61 -9.92 17.10 -14.57
N ALA A 62 -10.77 17.74 -13.77
CA ALA A 62 -12.21 17.53 -13.81
C ALA A 62 -12.89 18.25 -14.98
N GLN A 63 -12.27 19.31 -15.54
CA GLN A 63 -12.90 20.11 -16.60
C GLN A 63 -13.26 19.27 -17.81
N GLY A 64 -14.49 19.47 -18.33
CA GLY A 64 -14.98 18.78 -19.53
C GLY A 64 -15.32 17.29 -19.32
N THR A 65 -15.40 16.83 -18.06
CA THR A 65 -15.88 15.48 -17.77
C THR A 65 -17.40 15.45 -17.60
N VAL A 66 -17.99 14.25 -17.73
CA VAL A 66 -19.42 14.08 -17.51
C VAL A 66 -19.81 14.48 -16.07
N TYR A 67 -19.01 14.13 -15.10
CA TYR A 67 -19.22 14.52 -13.70
C TYR A 67 -19.18 16.05 -13.53
N ALA A 68 -18.25 16.74 -14.22
CA ALA A 68 -18.17 18.19 -14.15
C ALA A 68 -19.38 18.88 -14.78
N ASP A 69 -19.93 18.34 -15.87
CA ASP A 69 -21.16 18.83 -16.47
C ASP A 69 -22.37 18.64 -15.53
N ASP A 70 -22.52 17.45 -14.95
CA ASP A 70 -23.64 17.11 -14.08
C ASP A 70 -23.63 17.90 -12.75
N HIS A 71 -22.44 18.27 -12.26
CA HIS A 71 -22.26 18.95 -10.97
C HIS A 71 -21.83 20.42 -11.07
N GLY A 72 -21.80 20.99 -12.28
CA GLY A 72 -21.46 22.40 -12.48
C GLY A 72 -20.01 22.75 -12.11
N LEU A 73 -19.07 21.82 -12.34
CA LEU A 73 -17.65 22.04 -12.02
C LEU A 73 -16.86 22.73 -13.14
N ASN A 74 -17.42 22.85 -14.32
CA ASN A 74 -16.75 23.56 -15.40
C ASN A 74 -16.55 25.03 -15.03
N GLY A 75 -15.30 25.50 -15.12
CA GLY A 75 -14.91 26.84 -14.69
C GLY A 75 -14.73 27.03 -13.18
N VAL A 76 -14.86 25.97 -12.38
CA VAL A 76 -14.56 26.00 -10.93
C VAL A 76 -13.07 25.77 -10.71
N HIS A 77 -12.38 26.75 -10.10
CA HIS A 77 -10.93 26.72 -9.85
C HIS A 77 -10.55 27.12 -8.41
N THR A 78 -11.52 27.54 -7.59
CA THR A 78 -11.25 28.00 -6.21
C THR A 78 -11.92 27.10 -5.18
N LEU A 79 -11.39 27.08 -3.96
CA LEU A 79 -11.93 26.31 -2.84
C LEU A 79 -13.39 26.73 -2.52
N GLU A 80 -13.67 28.02 -2.56
CA GLU A 80 -14.99 28.57 -2.23
C GLU A 80 -16.03 28.15 -3.28
N ALA A 81 -15.70 28.27 -4.56
CA ALA A 81 -16.55 27.79 -5.65
C ALA A 81 -16.72 26.27 -5.62
N TRP A 82 -15.66 25.53 -5.34
CA TRP A 82 -15.67 24.07 -5.15
C TRP A 82 -16.66 23.66 -4.04
N ARG A 83 -16.54 24.25 -2.85
CA ARG A 83 -17.43 23.94 -1.71
C ARG A 83 -18.91 24.25 -2.00
N SER A 84 -19.17 25.25 -2.84
CA SER A 84 -20.53 25.60 -3.25
C SER A 84 -21.11 24.65 -4.30
N ALA A 85 -20.26 24.10 -5.18
CA ALA A 85 -20.68 23.25 -6.29
C ALA A 85 -20.82 21.78 -5.88
N VAL A 86 -19.94 21.24 -5.03
CA VAL A 86 -19.89 19.82 -4.71
C VAL A 86 -20.27 19.55 -3.26
N LYS A 87 -21.32 18.77 -3.10
CA LYS A 87 -21.74 18.22 -1.80
C LYS A 87 -20.90 17.00 -1.43
N THR A 88 -20.91 16.64 -0.16
CA THR A 88 -20.34 15.40 0.35
C THR A 88 -20.99 14.20 -0.34
N SER A 89 -20.19 13.27 -0.82
CA SER A 89 -20.64 12.13 -1.63
C SER A 89 -20.17 10.79 -1.03
N LEU A 90 -20.89 9.74 -1.38
CA LEU A 90 -20.55 8.37 -1.05
C LEU A 90 -20.34 7.56 -2.34
N TYR A 91 -19.78 6.36 -2.22
CA TYR A 91 -19.51 5.50 -3.38
C TYR A 91 -20.70 5.33 -4.35
N PRO A 92 -21.96 5.17 -3.90
CA PRO A 92 -23.10 5.06 -4.83
C PRO A 92 -23.25 6.24 -5.79
N ASP A 93 -22.80 7.43 -5.38
CA ASP A 93 -22.89 8.65 -6.22
C ASP A 93 -21.92 8.62 -7.40
N TYR A 94 -20.87 7.79 -7.32
CA TYR A 94 -19.87 7.61 -8.37
C TYR A 94 -20.08 6.34 -9.20
N GLN A 95 -20.83 5.38 -8.71
CA GLN A 95 -20.89 4.05 -9.27
C GLN A 95 -21.26 4.06 -10.76
N SER A 96 -22.25 4.85 -11.16
CA SER A 96 -22.70 4.92 -12.55
C SER A 96 -21.63 5.50 -13.50
N TYR A 97 -20.82 6.46 -13.04
CA TYR A 97 -19.71 7.01 -13.81
C TYR A 97 -18.59 5.98 -13.97
N ILE A 98 -18.28 5.25 -12.89
CA ILE A 98 -17.27 4.21 -12.89
C ILE A 98 -17.64 3.09 -13.86
N GLU A 99 -18.89 2.61 -13.80
CA GLU A 99 -19.41 1.54 -14.67
C GLU A 99 -19.37 1.97 -16.15
N ARG A 100 -19.81 3.19 -16.48
CA ARG A 100 -19.73 3.72 -17.85
C ARG A 100 -18.29 3.84 -18.34
N GLU A 101 -17.36 4.28 -17.50
CA GLU A 101 -15.92 4.34 -17.87
C GLU A 101 -15.37 2.94 -18.15
N MET A 102 -15.77 1.93 -17.35
CA MET A 102 -15.40 0.53 -17.55
C MET A 102 -16.02 -0.08 -18.80
N ASP A 103 -17.21 0.38 -19.20
CA ASP A 103 -17.89 0.00 -20.44
C ASP A 103 -17.35 0.75 -21.69
N GLY A 104 -16.35 1.62 -21.50
CA GLY A 104 -15.62 2.29 -22.58
C GLY A 104 -16.01 3.74 -22.84
N GLU A 105 -16.96 4.31 -22.09
CA GLU A 105 -17.34 5.72 -22.16
C GLU A 105 -16.33 6.57 -21.38
N LYS A 106 -15.25 7.01 -22.03
CA LYS A 106 -14.15 7.72 -21.38
C LYS A 106 -14.50 9.14 -20.92
N GLY A 107 -13.74 9.66 -19.96
CA GLY A 107 -13.89 11.03 -19.47
C GLY A 107 -15.06 11.20 -18.47
N GLN A 108 -15.39 10.16 -17.71
CA GLN A 108 -16.49 10.19 -16.77
C GLN A 108 -16.16 11.05 -15.53
N LEU A 109 -15.03 10.80 -14.86
CA LEU A 109 -14.65 11.45 -13.60
C LEU A 109 -13.43 12.36 -13.72
N TYR A 110 -12.53 12.11 -14.65
CA TYR A 110 -11.34 12.93 -14.88
C TYR A 110 -10.91 12.87 -16.35
N ASN A 111 -10.30 13.96 -16.81
CA ASN A 111 -9.84 14.09 -18.18
C ASN A 111 -8.40 13.57 -18.35
N ALA A 112 -8.22 12.25 -18.24
CA ALA A 112 -6.96 11.55 -18.45
C ALA A 112 -7.23 10.07 -18.69
N GLU A 113 -6.21 9.33 -19.15
CA GLU A 113 -6.29 7.89 -19.30
C GLU A 113 -6.39 7.16 -17.94
N THR A 114 -7.28 6.18 -17.86
CA THR A 114 -7.39 5.27 -16.71
C THR A 114 -6.25 4.26 -16.78
N ALA A 115 -5.35 4.31 -15.81
CA ALA A 115 -4.17 3.45 -15.75
C ALA A 115 -4.52 2.01 -15.33
N LEU A 116 -5.48 1.85 -14.42
CA LEU A 116 -5.99 0.55 -13.95
C LEU A 116 -7.29 0.75 -13.17
N TYR A 117 -7.98 -0.36 -12.89
CA TYR A 117 -9.10 -0.40 -11.95
C TYR A 117 -8.68 -1.05 -10.62
N VAL A 118 -9.20 -0.53 -9.53
CA VAL A 118 -8.97 -1.08 -8.17
C VAL A 118 -10.25 -1.70 -7.67
N ALA A 119 -10.25 -3.02 -7.46
CA ALA A 119 -11.37 -3.75 -6.88
C ALA A 119 -11.24 -3.86 -5.36
N THR A 120 -12.32 -3.64 -4.62
CA THR A 120 -12.38 -3.86 -3.19
C THR A 120 -13.42 -4.90 -2.82
N THR A 121 -13.21 -5.58 -1.69
CA THR A 121 -14.27 -6.33 -1.03
C THR A 121 -15.03 -5.37 -0.15
N GLY A 122 -16.18 -4.85 -0.62
CA GLY A 122 -17.05 -4.02 0.21
C GLY A 122 -17.49 -4.75 1.48
N SER A 123 -17.71 -4.02 2.56
CA SER A 123 -18.30 -4.54 3.81
C SER A 123 -19.70 -5.16 3.59
N THR A 124 -20.34 -4.82 2.49
CA THR A 124 -21.66 -5.30 2.07
C THR A 124 -21.63 -6.55 1.19
N GLY A 125 -20.46 -7.12 0.93
CA GLY A 125 -20.29 -8.31 0.08
C GLY A 125 -20.20 -8.04 -1.43
N ASN A 126 -20.59 -6.87 -1.90
CA ASN A 126 -20.45 -6.49 -3.30
C ASN A 126 -19.07 -5.89 -3.58
N ILE A 127 -18.48 -6.27 -4.70
CA ILE A 127 -17.21 -5.69 -5.16
C ILE A 127 -17.48 -4.25 -5.60
N LYS A 128 -16.68 -3.32 -5.07
CA LYS A 128 -16.65 -1.93 -5.54
C LYS A 128 -15.42 -1.74 -6.40
N TYR A 129 -15.57 -1.00 -7.49
CA TYR A 129 -14.47 -0.65 -8.38
C TYR A 129 -14.15 0.84 -8.25
N PHE A 130 -12.88 1.17 -8.36
CA PHE A 130 -12.41 2.55 -8.43
C PHE A 130 -11.54 2.71 -9.66
N LEU A 131 -11.71 3.81 -10.35
CA LEU A 131 -10.81 4.22 -11.42
C LEU A 131 -9.50 4.69 -10.80
N GLU A 132 -8.39 4.39 -11.45
CA GLU A 132 -7.08 4.89 -11.02
C GLU A 132 -6.41 5.62 -12.17
N SER A 133 -6.28 6.93 -12.05
CA SER A 133 -5.51 7.73 -12.98
C SER A 133 -4.01 7.51 -12.82
N LYS A 134 -3.22 7.87 -13.83
CA LYS A 134 -1.76 7.83 -13.71
C LYS A 134 -1.27 8.65 -12.52
N ALA A 135 -1.81 9.85 -12.30
CA ALA A 135 -1.45 10.72 -11.20
C ALA A 135 -1.79 10.08 -9.84
N GLY A 136 -3.00 9.51 -9.68
CA GLY A 136 -3.41 8.80 -8.47
C GLY A 136 -2.55 7.58 -8.16
N ASN A 137 -2.21 6.79 -9.19
CA ASN A 137 -1.31 5.64 -9.04
C ASN A 137 0.08 6.08 -8.57
N VAL A 138 0.64 7.13 -9.16
CA VAL A 138 1.94 7.70 -8.75
C VAL A 138 1.89 8.24 -7.33
N ALA A 139 0.81 8.93 -6.94
CA ALA A 139 0.61 9.42 -5.58
C ALA A 139 0.65 8.28 -4.54
N LYS A 140 -0.11 7.21 -4.78
CA LYS A 140 -0.13 6.03 -3.90
C LYS A 140 1.23 5.35 -3.81
N ASP A 141 1.93 5.22 -4.93
CA ASP A 141 3.24 4.61 -5.00
C ASP A 141 4.30 5.44 -4.26
N PHE A 142 4.30 6.75 -4.44
CA PHE A 142 5.17 7.67 -3.75
C PHE A 142 4.96 7.60 -2.23
N MET A 143 3.71 7.58 -1.77
CA MET A 143 3.37 7.42 -0.35
C MET A 143 3.95 6.15 0.26
N MET A 144 3.89 5.03 -0.46
CA MET A 144 4.49 3.77 0.01
C MET A 144 6.00 3.84 0.10
N THR A 145 6.63 4.58 -0.81
CA THR A 145 8.08 4.81 -0.78
C THR A 145 8.47 5.63 0.44
N VAL A 146 7.79 6.76 0.68
CA VAL A 146 8.06 7.64 1.85
C VAL A 146 7.84 6.90 3.17
N ARG A 147 6.80 6.09 3.29
CA ARG A 147 6.57 5.22 4.46
C ARG A 147 7.74 4.27 4.71
N GLY A 148 8.30 3.69 3.64
CA GLY A 148 9.46 2.80 3.72
C GLY A 148 10.73 3.49 4.18
N LEU A 149 10.92 4.78 3.90
CA LEU A 149 12.11 5.54 4.28
C LEU A 149 12.26 5.65 5.81
N TYR A 150 11.17 5.82 6.54
CA TYR A 150 11.21 5.85 8.00
C TYR A 150 11.86 4.58 8.59
N LEU A 151 11.50 3.41 8.07
CA LEU A 151 12.11 2.15 8.49
C LEU A 151 13.60 2.08 8.13
N ARG A 152 13.98 2.53 6.95
CA ARG A 152 15.38 2.52 6.51
C ARG A 152 16.26 3.42 7.39
N HIS A 153 15.71 4.52 7.87
CA HIS A 153 16.43 5.42 8.80
C HIS A 153 16.51 4.85 10.22
N THR A 154 15.47 4.12 10.64
CA THR A 154 15.35 3.64 12.02
C THR A 154 16.02 2.28 12.24
N LEU A 155 16.04 1.43 11.21
CA LEU A 155 16.57 0.07 11.25
C LEU A 155 17.61 -0.12 10.14
N PRO A 156 18.91 -0.06 10.46
CA PRO A 156 20.00 -0.12 9.47
C PRO A 156 19.97 -1.36 8.58
N ILE A 157 19.54 -2.53 9.10
CA ILE A 157 19.45 -3.76 8.31
C ILE A 157 18.51 -3.62 7.11
N ILE A 158 17.44 -2.82 7.23
CA ILE A 158 16.50 -2.59 6.14
C ILE A 158 17.14 -1.80 4.98
N ALA A 159 18.23 -1.10 5.26
CA ALA A 159 19.02 -0.40 4.23
C ALA A 159 20.04 -1.32 3.53
N ASN A 160 20.31 -2.51 4.06
CA ASN A 160 21.20 -3.48 3.44
C ASN A 160 20.59 -4.00 2.13
N MET A 161 21.36 -3.95 1.03
CA MET A 161 20.92 -4.42 -0.29
C MET A 161 20.72 -5.93 -0.39
N GLU A 162 21.37 -6.70 0.49
CA GLU A 162 21.22 -8.17 0.57
C GLU A 162 20.00 -8.59 1.39
N ALA A 163 19.45 -7.66 2.19
CA ALA A 163 18.29 -7.93 3.04
C ALA A 163 17.05 -8.24 2.20
N LYS A 164 16.34 -9.31 2.56
CA LYS A 164 15.15 -9.79 1.86
C LYS A 164 13.86 -9.42 2.61
N ASN A 165 12.84 -9.11 1.83
CA ASN A 165 11.51 -8.77 2.31
C ASN A 165 10.51 -9.86 1.93
N LEU A 166 9.62 -10.20 2.83
CA LEU A 166 8.45 -11.02 2.54
C LEU A 166 7.22 -10.11 2.50
N THR A 167 6.69 -9.87 1.30
CA THR A 167 5.43 -9.13 1.14
C THR A 167 4.31 -10.11 0.85
N ILE A 168 3.38 -10.22 1.80
CA ILE A 168 2.24 -11.14 1.73
C ILE A 168 1.00 -10.35 1.30
N THR A 169 0.52 -10.60 0.09
CA THR A 169 -0.69 -9.96 -0.45
C THR A 169 -1.28 -10.79 -1.59
N ASN A 170 -2.48 -10.43 -2.03
CA ASN A 170 -3.08 -11.03 -3.22
C ASN A 170 -2.70 -10.21 -4.46
N TYR A 171 -1.87 -10.76 -5.31
CA TYR A 171 -1.40 -10.15 -6.56
C TYR A 171 -2.30 -10.46 -7.76
N ALA A 172 -3.17 -11.47 -7.67
CA ALA A 172 -3.95 -11.93 -8.80
C ALA A 172 -4.81 -10.80 -9.39
N PRO A 173 -4.84 -10.66 -10.71
CA PRO A 173 -5.81 -9.82 -11.41
C PRO A 173 -7.25 -10.22 -11.03
N VAL A 174 -8.15 -9.26 -11.09
CA VAL A 174 -9.58 -9.47 -10.86
C VAL A 174 -10.29 -9.34 -12.20
N ASP A 175 -11.10 -10.32 -12.56
CA ASP A 175 -12.02 -10.16 -13.69
C ASP A 175 -13.14 -9.20 -13.26
N ASN A 176 -13.25 -8.07 -13.93
CA ASN A 176 -14.24 -7.06 -13.62
C ASN A 176 -15.55 -7.23 -14.42
N GLY A 177 -15.57 -8.16 -15.37
CA GLY A 177 -16.72 -8.42 -16.24
C GLY A 177 -16.99 -7.37 -17.33
N HIS A 178 -16.24 -6.28 -17.36
CA HIS A 178 -16.41 -5.14 -18.28
C HIS A 178 -15.22 -5.00 -19.24
N ASP A 179 -14.18 -4.29 -18.82
CA ASP A 179 -13.00 -4.01 -19.64
C ASP A 179 -11.88 -5.05 -19.39
N LYS A 180 -11.58 -5.83 -20.42
CA LYS A 180 -10.49 -6.83 -20.41
C LYS A 180 -9.12 -6.26 -20.77
N ASN A 181 -9.07 -5.04 -21.31
CA ASN A 181 -7.83 -4.43 -21.76
C ASN A 181 -7.14 -3.65 -20.63
N THR A 182 -7.90 -3.13 -19.68
CA THR A 182 -7.38 -2.39 -18.53
C THR A 182 -7.26 -3.32 -17.31
N LEU A 183 -6.07 -3.39 -16.75
CA LEU A 183 -5.78 -4.23 -15.60
C LEU A 183 -6.65 -3.86 -14.40
N THR A 184 -7.33 -4.87 -13.82
CA THR A 184 -8.05 -4.74 -12.55
C THR A 184 -7.32 -5.52 -11.47
N VAL A 185 -7.01 -4.87 -10.36
CA VAL A 185 -6.29 -5.48 -9.22
C VAL A 185 -6.91 -5.05 -7.89
N ARG A 186 -6.62 -5.78 -6.83
CA ARG A 186 -6.92 -5.30 -5.48
C ARG A 186 -5.92 -4.21 -5.06
N ALA A 187 -6.35 -3.27 -4.23
CA ALA A 187 -5.53 -2.13 -3.79
C ALA A 187 -4.17 -2.53 -3.17
N SER A 188 -4.13 -3.65 -2.43
CA SER A 188 -2.89 -4.18 -1.86
C SER A 188 -1.99 -4.81 -2.94
N GLY A 189 -2.58 -5.48 -3.92
CA GLY A 189 -1.87 -6.07 -5.05
C GLY A 189 -1.20 -5.00 -5.93
N GLN A 190 -1.90 -3.92 -6.25
CA GLN A 190 -1.34 -2.76 -6.95
C GLN A 190 -0.07 -2.25 -6.25
N THR A 191 -0.19 -1.96 -4.96
CA THR A 191 0.93 -1.44 -4.16
C THR A 191 2.13 -2.39 -4.17
N ALA A 192 1.89 -3.68 -4.01
CA ALA A 192 2.96 -4.68 -3.97
C ALA A 192 3.65 -4.86 -5.35
N ARG A 193 2.89 -4.80 -6.45
CA ARG A 193 3.46 -4.79 -7.82
C ARG A 193 4.39 -3.59 -8.04
N ASN A 194 3.98 -2.41 -7.61
CA ASN A 194 4.79 -1.21 -7.73
C ASN A 194 6.06 -1.31 -6.88
N ILE A 195 5.97 -1.82 -5.65
CA ILE A 195 7.15 -2.10 -4.80
C ILE A 195 8.06 -3.11 -5.47
N ARG A 196 7.54 -4.20 -6.01
CA ARG A 196 8.32 -5.24 -6.70
C ARG A 196 9.09 -4.68 -7.89
N LYS A 197 8.46 -3.86 -8.72
CA LYS A 197 9.13 -3.18 -9.86
C LYS A 197 10.34 -2.35 -9.42
N ARG A 198 10.30 -1.72 -8.24
CA ARG A 198 11.41 -0.92 -7.70
C ARG A 198 12.47 -1.74 -6.98
N THR A 199 12.06 -2.74 -6.23
CA THR A 199 12.95 -3.50 -5.34
C THR A 199 13.47 -4.79 -5.95
N GLY A 200 12.90 -5.23 -7.07
CA GLY A 200 13.38 -6.39 -7.82
C GLY A 200 13.53 -7.64 -6.93
N THR A 201 14.75 -8.19 -6.91
CA THR A 201 15.10 -9.41 -6.18
C THR A 201 15.16 -9.27 -4.66
N MET A 202 14.93 -8.07 -4.10
CA MET A 202 14.85 -7.90 -2.64
C MET A 202 13.59 -8.56 -2.03
N ASN A 203 12.57 -8.90 -2.83
CA ASN A 203 11.43 -9.65 -2.34
C ASN A 203 11.68 -11.17 -2.46
N ILE A 204 11.33 -11.90 -1.41
CA ILE A 204 11.44 -13.37 -1.35
C ILE A 204 10.52 -14.01 -2.39
N LEU A 205 9.34 -13.43 -2.62
CA LEU A 205 8.32 -13.99 -3.52
C LEU A 205 8.32 -13.27 -4.87
N SER A 206 8.19 -14.03 -5.96
CA SER A 206 7.92 -13.50 -7.31
C SER A 206 6.45 -13.10 -7.45
N VAL A 207 6.19 -11.97 -8.13
CA VAL A 207 4.82 -11.50 -8.41
C VAL A 207 4.15 -12.38 -9.47
N GLU A 208 4.89 -12.78 -10.49
CA GLU A 208 4.38 -13.56 -11.62
C GLU A 208 3.79 -14.90 -11.17
N PHE A 209 4.40 -15.50 -10.17
CA PHE A 209 3.92 -16.74 -9.56
C PHE A 209 2.49 -16.64 -9.03
N TRP A 210 2.17 -15.55 -8.31
CA TRP A 210 0.85 -15.35 -7.69
C TRP A 210 -0.26 -15.03 -8.69
N GLU A 211 0.09 -14.60 -9.88
CA GLU A 211 -0.84 -14.21 -10.93
C GLU A 211 -1.37 -15.42 -11.72
N SER A 212 -0.57 -16.47 -11.84
CA SER A 212 -0.88 -17.63 -12.67
C SER A 212 -1.34 -18.86 -11.89
N SER A 213 -1.25 -18.85 -10.56
CA SER A 213 -1.34 -20.07 -9.78
C SER A 213 -2.76 -20.51 -9.47
N GLY A 214 -3.22 -21.61 -10.03
CA GLY A 214 -4.40 -22.36 -9.55
C GLY A 214 -4.18 -23.03 -8.17
N ILE A 215 -3.34 -22.45 -7.29
CA ILE A 215 -2.98 -22.98 -5.97
C ILE A 215 -4.01 -22.54 -4.94
N THR A 216 -4.44 -23.45 -4.05
CA THR A 216 -5.35 -23.13 -2.96
C THR A 216 -4.73 -22.14 -1.97
N ALA A 217 -5.56 -21.42 -1.21
CA ALA A 217 -5.04 -20.51 -0.17
C ALA A 217 -4.22 -21.26 0.90
N HIS A 218 -4.59 -22.50 1.19
CA HIS A 218 -3.92 -23.37 2.14
C HIS A 218 -2.52 -23.76 1.67
N ASP A 219 -2.40 -24.23 0.41
CA ASP A 219 -1.13 -24.62 -0.19
C ASP A 219 -0.21 -23.42 -0.42
N ARG A 220 -0.79 -22.25 -0.69
CA ARG A 220 -0.08 -20.98 -0.80
C ARG A 220 0.63 -20.60 0.51
N ASP A 221 -0.05 -20.74 1.66
CA ASP A 221 0.57 -20.44 2.96
C ASP A 221 1.76 -21.38 3.23
N TYR A 222 1.68 -22.66 2.78
CA TYR A 222 2.81 -23.60 2.81
C TYR A 222 3.97 -23.10 1.96
N LEU A 223 3.72 -22.76 0.69
CA LEU A 223 4.76 -22.29 -0.22
C LEU A 223 5.45 -21.03 0.30
N ILE A 224 4.68 -20.06 0.79
CA ILE A 224 5.23 -18.84 1.42
C ILE A 224 6.15 -19.22 2.59
N GLY A 225 5.73 -20.18 3.42
CA GLY A 225 6.54 -20.70 4.53
C GLY A 225 7.86 -21.31 4.07
N ALA A 226 7.81 -22.15 3.04
CA ALA A 226 9.00 -22.78 2.48
C ALA A 226 9.97 -21.75 1.87
N TYR A 227 9.46 -20.77 1.10
CA TYR A 227 10.29 -19.68 0.57
C TYR A 227 10.91 -18.83 1.70
N ALA A 228 10.14 -18.49 2.73
CA ALA A 228 10.64 -17.74 3.87
C ALA A 228 11.70 -18.52 4.66
N LEU A 229 11.52 -19.84 4.87
CA LEU A 229 12.50 -20.71 5.54
C LEU A 229 13.78 -20.83 4.73
N ASN A 230 13.69 -20.88 3.40
CA ASN A 230 14.85 -20.98 2.52
C ASN A 230 15.72 -19.70 2.56
N GLU A 231 15.15 -18.55 2.90
CA GLU A 231 15.86 -17.27 2.88
C GLU A 231 16.45 -16.92 4.25
N ALA A 232 17.77 -16.96 4.37
CA ALA A 232 18.49 -16.62 5.60
C ALA A 232 18.53 -15.11 5.87
N MET A 233 18.55 -14.27 4.81
CA MET A 233 18.61 -12.82 4.90
C MET A 233 17.23 -12.17 5.03
N PHE A 234 16.23 -12.94 5.47
CA PHE A 234 14.88 -12.42 5.74
C PHE A 234 14.89 -11.38 6.86
N SER A 235 14.64 -10.12 6.50
CA SER A 235 14.78 -8.99 7.42
C SER A 235 13.46 -8.31 7.77
N LYS A 236 12.46 -8.42 6.89
CA LYS A 236 11.19 -7.72 7.06
C LYS A 236 10.03 -8.50 6.46
N VAL A 237 8.97 -8.67 7.26
CA VAL A 237 7.65 -9.09 6.76
C VAL A 237 6.74 -7.88 6.57
N CYS A 238 5.93 -7.89 5.51
CA CYS A 238 4.96 -6.84 5.20
C CYS A 238 3.64 -7.47 4.75
N CYS A 239 2.56 -7.21 5.47
CA CYS A 239 1.20 -7.58 5.07
C CYS A 239 0.17 -6.66 5.75
N ASN A 240 -0.96 -6.42 5.12
CA ASN A 240 -2.00 -5.54 5.66
C ASN A 240 -2.47 -5.99 7.05
N ASN A 241 -2.78 -7.28 7.19
CA ASN A 241 -3.10 -7.89 8.47
C ASN A 241 -2.03 -8.94 8.81
N LEU A 242 -1.30 -8.74 9.91
CA LEU A 242 -0.22 -9.63 10.36
C LEU A 242 -0.70 -11.05 10.68
N ILE A 243 -2.00 -11.29 10.86
CA ILE A 243 -2.55 -12.64 11.03
C ILE A 243 -2.19 -13.58 9.86
N HIS A 244 -2.00 -13.03 8.66
CA HIS A 244 -1.54 -13.82 7.52
C HIS A 244 -0.14 -14.41 7.75
N PHE A 245 0.76 -13.61 8.34
CA PHE A 245 2.07 -14.14 8.73
C PHE A 245 1.94 -15.14 9.90
N GLY A 246 1.02 -14.89 10.84
CA GLY A 246 0.70 -15.84 11.91
C GLY A 246 0.31 -17.22 11.38
N ARG A 247 -0.56 -17.29 10.35
CA ARG A 247 -0.93 -18.56 9.71
C ARG A 247 0.24 -19.27 9.03
N ILE A 248 1.16 -18.49 8.44
CA ILE A 248 2.38 -19.06 7.85
C ILE A 248 3.27 -19.68 8.94
N LEU A 249 3.42 -19.01 10.09
CA LEU A 249 4.11 -19.58 11.24
C LEU A 249 3.43 -20.87 11.73
N ASP A 250 2.10 -20.93 11.75
CA ASP A 250 1.35 -22.15 12.11
C ASP A 250 1.61 -23.29 11.12
N ARG A 251 1.71 -22.99 9.82
CA ARG A 251 2.07 -23.99 8.79
C ARG A 251 3.49 -24.49 8.96
N ILE A 252 4.44 -23.60 9.27
CA ILE A 252 5.84 -23.99 9.55
C ILE A 252 5.92 -24.89 10.78
N ILE A 253 5.14 -24.63 11.82
CA ILE A 253 5.07 -25.47 13.01
C ILE A 253 4.54 -26.87 12.65
N ALA A 254 3.45 -26.92 11.89
CA ALA A 254 2.76 -28.16 11.56
C ALA A 254 3.53 -29.04 10.54
N GLU A 255 4.20 -28.43 9.56
CA GLU A 255 4.74 -29.10 8.38
C GLU A 255 6.24 -28.81 8.16
N GLY A 256 6.94 -28.33 9.19
CA GLY A 256 8.34 -27.91 9.10
C GLY A 256 9.28 -28.98 8.56
N GLN A 257 9.11 -30.24 8.96
CA GLN A 257 9.97 -31.34 8.44
C GLN A 257 9.79 -31.54 6.92
N GLN A 258 8.56 -31.42 6.43
CA GLN A 258 8.30 -31.54 5.00
C GLN A 258 8.90 -30.34 4.23
N MET A 259 8.77 -29.12 4.76
CA MET A 259 9.39 -27.93 4.18
C MET A 259 10.92 -28.03 4.15
N ILE A 260 11.54 -28.60 5.19
CA ILE A 260 13.00 -28.86 5.21
C ILE A 260 13.41 -29.80 4.06
N ASN A 261 12.64 -30.86 3.83
CA ASN A 261 12.90 -31.79 2.75
C ASN A 261 12.73 -31.13 1.38
N ASP A 262 11.69 -30.30 1.23
CA ASP A 262 11.43 -29.55 0.00
C ASP A 262 12.60 -28.58 -0.29
N ILE A 263 13.05 -27.83 0.71
CA ILE A 263 14.21 -26.92 0.60
C ILE A 263 15.47 -27.69 0.20
N ARG A 264 15.69 -28.83 0.81
CA ARG A 264 16.87 -29.70 0.51
C ARG A 264 16.92 -30.13 -0.94
N ASN A 265 15.75 -30.49 -1.50
CA ASN A 265 15.64 -31.08 -2.82
C ASN A 265 15.28 -30.07 -3.93
N GLY A 266 14.89 -28.83 -3.58
CA GLY A 266 14.39 -27.82 -4.54
C GLY A 266 13.06 -28.25 -5.14
N GLU A 267 12.19 -28.87 -4.36
CA GLU A 267 10.87 -29.34 -4.79
C GLU A 267 9.77 -28.90 -3.83
N PHE A 268 8.50 -29.08 -4.25
CA PHE A 268 7.37 -28.75 -3.40
C PHE A 268 6.41 -29.93 -3.30
N SER A 269 6.10 -30.32 -2.08
CA SER A 269 5.23 -31.48 -1.78
C SER A 269 3.73 -31.14 -1.88
N VAL A 270 3.36 -29.88 -2.10
CA VAL A 270 1.94 -29.46 -2.24
C VAL A 270 1.44 -29.65 -3.67
N PRO A 271 0.13 -29.94 -3.85
CA PRO A 271 -0.49 -30.02 -5.18
C PRO A 271 -0.43 -28.69 -5.92
N MET A 272 -0.07 -28.72 -7.18
CA MET A 272 -0.07 -27.55 -8.06
C MET A 272 -0.04 -27.98 -9.53
N PRO A 273 -0.48 -27.10 -10.48
CA PRO A 273 -0.32 -27.32 -11.91
C PRO A 273 1.16 -27.50 -12.30
N ASP A 274 1.42 -28.30 -13.35
CA ASP A 274 2.80 -28.65 -13.76
C ASP A 274 3.59 -27.43 -14.24
N ASP A 275 2.97 -26.52 -14.97
CA ASP A 275 3.57 -25.26 -15.44
C ASP A 275 3.98 -24.35 -14.27
N VAL A 276 3.15 -24.30 -13.23
CA VAL A 276 3.46 -23.59 -11.97
C VAL A 276 4.64 -24.24 -11.27
N ARG A 277 4.65 -25.58 -11.19
CA ARG A 277 5.75 -26.36 -10.58
C ARG A 277 7.09 -26.11 -11.29
N GLU A 278 7.08 -26.08 -12.61
CA GLU A 278 8.29 -25.79 -13.39
C GLU A 278 8.81 -24.37 -13.15
N THR A 279 7.91 -23.40 -13.10
CA THR A 279 8.25 -22.00 -12.79
C THR A 279 8.88 -21.89 -11.42
N LEU A 280 8.29 -22.53 -10.41
CA LEU A 280 8.80 -22.51 -9.04
C LEU A 280 10.14 -23.20 -8.87
N ARG A 281 10.36 -24.32 -9.55
CA ARG A 281 11.67 -25.03 -9.53
C ARG A 281 12.80 -24.12 -10.00
N ALA A 282 12.56 -23.28 -10.99
CA ALA A 282 13.57 -22.33 -11.47
C ALA A 282 13.93 -21.26 -10.43
N GLU A 283 12.97 -20.84 -9.61
CA GLU A 283 13.15 -19.83 -8.56
C GLU A 283 13.57 -20.42 -7.19
N PHE A 284 13.45 -21.73 -7.01
CA PHE A 284 13.68 -22.42 -5.73
C PHE A 284 14.65 -23.60 -5.93
N PRO A 285 15.94 -23.33 -6.20
CA PRO A 285 16.92 -24.38 -6.37
C PRO A 285 17.18 -25.15 -5.06
N PRO A 286 17.68 -26.41 -5.11
CA PRO A 286 18.06 -27.15 -3.92
C PRO A 286 19.00 -26.37 -3.01
N ASN A 287 18.71 -26.39 -1.71
CA ASN A 287 19.53 -25.69 -0.70
C ASN A 287 19.81 -26.59 0.51
N PRO A 288 20.65 -27.64 0.35
CA PRO A 288 20.93 -28.58 1.42
C PRO A 288 21.58 -27.92 2.64
N VAL A 289 22.42 -26.89 2.43
CA VAL A 289 23.08 -26.17 3.54
C VAL A 289 22.07 -25.51 4.45
N ARG A 290 21.09 -24.80 3.86
CA ARG A 290 20.00 -24.19 4.63
C ARG A 290 19.12 -25.23 5.31
N ALA A 291 18.80 -26.31 4.61
CA ALA A 291 18.04 -27.43 5.14
C ALA A 291 18.71 -28.08 6.35
N ASP A 292 20.05 -28.21 6.36
CA ASP A 292 20.79 -28.76 7.51
C ASP A 292 20.67 -27.85 8.74
N VAL A 293 20.80 -26.55 8.58
CA VAL A 293 20.57 -25.57 9.68
C VAL A 293 19.16 -25.69 10.26
N LEU A 294 18.15 -25.78 9.41
CA LEU A 294 16.77 -25.93 9.84
C LEU A 294 16.53 -27.32 10.50
N GLN A 295 17.17 -28.35 10.00
CA GLN A 295 17.07 -29.71 10.56
C GLN A 295 17.65 -29.77 11.97
N ASP A 296 18.76 -29.08 12.23
CA ASP A 296 19.36 -29.01 13.56
C ASP A 296 18.40 -28.33 14.56
N ILE A 297 17.74 -27.23 14.17
CA ILE A 297 16.72 -26.60 15.01
C ILE A 297 15.54 -27.55 15.26
N TYR A 298 15.06 -28.21 14.20
CA TYR A 298 13.94 -29.16 14.30
C TYR A 298 14.27 -30.32 15.26
N ASN A 299 15.47 -30.89 15.15
CA ASN A 299 15.90 -32.03 15.97
C ASN A 299 15.99 -31.68 17.47
N GLN A 300 16.30 -30.45 17.80
CA GLN A 300 16.34 -29.99 19.20
C GLN A 300 14.96 -29.93 19.85
N ASN A 301 13.94 -29.54 19.10
CA ASN A 301 12.62 -29.16 19.64
C ASN A 301 11.49 -30.12 19.17
N GLY A 302 11.72 -30.96 18.20
CA GLY A 302 10.67 -31.78 17.54
C GLY A 302 9.78 -31.00 16.58
N CYS A 303 9.99 -29.68 16.46
CA CYS A 303 9.40 -28.81 15.46
C CYS A 303 10.28 -27.55 15.26
N LEU A 304 10.00 -26.72 14.25
CA LEU A 304 10.84 -25.56 13.95
C LEU A 304 10.65 -24.39 14.91
N ILE A 305 9.45 -24.19 15.43
CA ILE A 305 9.10 -23.00 16.22
C ILE A 305 8.30 -23.42 17.46
N THR A 306 8.87 -23.26 18.64
CA THR A 306 8.21 -23.43 19.94
C THR A 306 8.12 -22.11 20.70
N CYS A 307 9.06 -21.20 20.45
CA CYS A 307 9.17 -19.92 21.12
C CYS A 307 9.78 -18.85 20.21
N PRO A 308 9.79 -17.56 20.62
CA PRO A 308 10.40 -16.47 19.84
C PRO A 308 11.90 -16.66 19.56
N ASP A 309 12.64 -17.37 20.41
CA ASP A 309 14.07 -17.59 20.22
C ASP A 309 14.33 -18.54 19.03
N ASP A 310 13.42 -19.50 18.77
CA ASP A 310 13.50 -20.36 17.59
C ASP A 310 13.30 -19.54 16.30
N VAL A 311 12.39 -18.58 16.33
CA VAL A 311 12.18 -17.65 15.20
C VAL A 311 13.45 -16.82 14.96
N GLU A 312 14.17 -16.43 16.02
CA GLU A 312 15.44 -15.73 15.89
C GLU A 312 16.55 -16.64 15.34
N ALA A 313 16.58 -17.90 15.75
CA ALA A 313 17.54 -18.88 15.21
C ALA A 313 17.29 -19.18 13.72
N ILE A 314 16.02 -19.26 13.31
CA ILE A 314 15.63 -19.44 11.90
C ILE A 314 15.97 -18.20 11.08
N TRP A 315 15.62 -17.01 11.56
CA TRP A 315 15.78 -15.72 10.84
C TRP A 315 16.52 -14.71 11.70
N PRO A 316 17.85 -14.79 11.80
CA PRO A 316 18.64 -13.90 12.64
C PRO A 316 18.57 -12.44 12.20
N GLU A 317 18.27 -12.18 10.93
CA GLU A 317 18.18 -10.85 10.37
C GLU A 317 16.75 -10.23 10.44
N LEU A 318 15.75 -10.96 10.92
CA LEU A 318 14.38 -10.45 11.03
C LEU A 318 14.30 -9.36 12.10
N GLN A 319 14.04 -8.12 11.68
CA GLN A 319 13.99 -6.94 12.55
C GLN A 319 12.73 -6.10 12.39
N ALA A 320 11.94 -6.30 11.33
CA ALA A 320 10.74 -5.50 11.11
C ALA A 320 9.52 -6.33 10.72
N ALA A 321 8.37 -5.95 11.26
CA ALA A 321 7.06 -6.38 10.80
C ALA A 321 6.24 -5.15 10.45
N MET A 322 5.69 -5.11 9.23
CA MET A 322 4.79 -4.04 8.77
C MET A 322 3.38 -4.56 8.62
N GLY A 323 2.43 -3.88 9.22
CA GLY A 323 0.99 -4.20 9.14
C GLY A 323 0.17 -3.12 9.80
N TRP A 324 -1.15 -3.17 9.67
CA TRP A 324 -2.02 -2.27 10.42
C TRP A 324 -2.07 -2.64 11.90
N LEU A 325 -1.91 -1.63 12.77
CA LEU A 325 -1.87 -1.79 14.22
C LEU A 325 -3.13 -1.29 14.93
N ALA A 326 -4.07 -0.70 14.19
CA ALA A 326 -5.30 -0.12 14.73
C ALA A 326 -6.54 -0.97 14.42
N ALA A 327 -7.66 -0.57 14.97
CA ALA A 327 -8.98 -1.19 14.82
C ALA A 327 -8.98 -2.70 15.11
N SER A 328 -9.81 -3.46 14.45
CA SER A 328 -9.96 -4.91 14.65
C SER A 328 -8.67 -5.70 14.40
N VAL A 329 -7.89 -5.32 13.39
CA VAL A 329 -6.64 -6.00 13.02
C VAL A 329 -5.49 -5.76 14.01
N GLY A 330 -5.56 -4.72 14.83
CA GLY A 330 -4.55 -4.43 15.85
C GLY A 330 -4.47 -5.50 16.95
N ARG A 331 -5.55 -6.22 17.25
CA ARG A 331 -5.52 -7.38 18.14
C ARG A 331 -4.69 -8.51 17.54
N ASP A 332 -4.97 -8.85 16.30
CA ASP A 332 -4.26 -9.91 15.57
C ASP A 332 -2.77 -9.59 15.44
N ALA A 333 -2.46 -8.33 15.15
CA ALA A 333 -1.07 -7.87 15.07
C ALA A 333 -0.33 -8.13 16.38
N ARG A 334 -0.92 -7.77 17.53
CA ARG A 334 -0.31 -8.00 18.85
C ARG A 334 -0.11 -9.48 19.16
N GLU A 335 -1.03 -10.33 18.73
CA GLU A 335 -0.92 -11.78 18.92
C GLU A 335 0.26 -12.35 18.15
N VAL A 336 0.41 -11.98 16.88
CA VAL A 336 1.54 -12.41 16.05
C VAL A 336 2.87 -11.87 16.57
N LEU A 337 2.91 -10.59 17.00
CA LEU A 337 4.13 -9.96 17.50
C LEU A 337 4.67 -10.63 18.79
N ARG A 338 3.81 -11.23 19.62
CA ARG A 338 4.25 -12.00 20.80
C ARG A 338 5.02 -13.28 20.43
N ARG A 339 4.82 -13.78 19.24
CA ARG A 339 5.51 -14.97 18.69
C ARG A 339 6.86 -14.61 18.07
N LEU A 340 7.18 -13.33 17.90
CA LEU A 340 8.40 -12.85 17.26
C LEU A 340 9.42 -12.40 18.32
N PRO A 341 10.73 -12.46 18.00
CA PRO A 341 11.79 -11.96 18.87
C PRO A 341 11.58 -10.49 19.27
N LYS A 342 11.96 -10.11 20.48
CA LYS A 342 11.80 -8.74 21.02
C LYS A 342 12.51 -7.66 20.18
N LYS A 343 13.53 -8.04 19.42
CA LYS A 343 14.22 -7.15 18.48
C LYS A 343 13.35 -6.74 17.29
N VAL A 344 12.35 -7.55 16.90
CA VAL A 344 11.45 -7.25 15.80
C VAL A 344 10.57 -6.05 16.15
N LYS A 345 10.72 -4.98 15.40
CA LYS A 345 9.93 -3.75 15.59
C LYS A 345 8.75 -3.75 14.63
N CYS A 346 7.59 -3.41 15.15
CA CYS A 346 6.41 -3.27 14.31
C CYS A 346 6.30 -1.83 13.79
N HIS A 347 6.00 -1.70 12.51
CA HIS A 347 5.74 -0.44 11.85
C HIS A 347 4.34 -0.47 11.24
N ASP A 348 3.53 0.55 11.53
CA ASP A 348 2.21 0.67 10.94
C ASP A 348 2.32 0.96 9.44
N MET A 349 1.38 0.46 8.67
CA MET A 349 1.32 0.74 7.22
C MET A 349 0.69 2.10 6.90
N GLY A 350 0.27 2.87 7.89
CA GLY A 350 -0.43 4.12 7.75
C GLY A 350 -1.91 3.95 7.41
N TYR A 351 -2.68 4.98 7.73
CA TYR A 351 -4.08 5.04 7.36
C TYR A 351 -4.22 5.12 5.84
N GLY A 352 -5.15 4.35 5.30
CA GLY A 352 -5.43 4.33 3.88
C GLY A 352 -6.59 3.42 3.54
N ALA A 353 -7.17 3.68 2.40
CA ALA A 353 -8.24 2.93 1.78
C ALA A 353 -7.87 2.57 0.34
N SER A 354 -8.79 2.01 -0.40
CA SER A 354 -8.60 1.76 -1.84
C SER A 354 -8.48 3.06 -2.62
N GLU A 355 -9.16 4.08 -2.15
CA GLU A 355 -9.19 5.43 -2.69
C GLU A 355 -7.87 6.17 -2.54
N GLY A 356 -7.14 5.96 -1.45
CA GLY A 356 -5.88 6.68 -1.19
C GLY A 356 -5.03 6.09 -0.07
N LYS A 357 -3.73 6.40 -0.10
CA LYS A 357 -2.77 6.16 1.00
C LYS A 357 -2.53 7.50 1.71
N LEU A 358 -3.09 7.69 2.90
CA LEU A 358 -3.37 9.01 3.45
C LEU A 358 -2.35 9.51 4.46
N THR A 359 -1.81 8.62 5.33
CA THR A 359 -0.88 9.06 6.37
C THR A 359 0.50 8.41 6.26
N ILE A 360 1.51 9.11 6.75
CA ILE A 360 2.89 8.64 6.91
C ILE A 360 3.10 8.32 8.38
N PRO A 361 3.31 7.04 8.77
CA PRO A 361 3.64 6.67 10.14
C PRO A 361 5.03 7.19 10.51
N MET A 362 5.14 7.85 11.67
CA MET A 362 6.37 8.48 12.14
C MET A 362 6.87 7.88 13.46
N LYS A 363 6.29 6.75 13.91
CA LYS A 363 6.67 6.11 15.17
C LYS A 363 6.47 4.59 15.10
N LEU A 364 7.51 3.83 15.48
CA LEU A 364 7.40 2.37 15.60
C LEU A 364 6.41 1.98 16.69
N GLY A 365 5.66 0.91 16.45
CA GLY A 365 4.67 0.37 17.39
C GLY A 365 3.43 1.24 17.58
N SER A 366 3.22 2.25 16.75
CA SER A 366 2.08 3.15 16.83
C SER A 366 1.32 3.19 15.50
N ALA A 367 -0.01 3.21 15.57
CA ALA A 367 -0.88 3.42 14.42
C ALA A 367 -1.06 4.92 14.06
N THR A 368 -0.41 5.82 14.80
CA THR A 368 -0.47 7.25 14.51
C THR A 368 0.37 7.57 13.28
N GLY A 369 -0.14 8.46 12.46
CA GLY A 369 0.56 8.95 11.27
C GLY A 369 0.14 10.38 10.95
N THR A 370 0.97 11.09 10.19
CA THR A 370 0.69 12.44 9.73
C THR A 370 0.12 12.39 8.32
N CYS A 371 -0.97 13.10 8.04
CA CYS A 371 -1.53 13.22 6.68
C CYS A 371 -0.49 13.81 5.73
N ALA A 372 -0.43 13.32 4.51
CA ALA A 372 0.48 13.81 3.49
C ALA A 372 -0.21 14.87 2.63
N PRO A 373 0.08 16.17 2.80
CA PRO A 373 -0.70 17.25 2.20
C PRO A 373 -0.60 17.33 0.67
N PHE A 374 0.30 16.57 0.07
CA PHE A 374 0.54 16.53 -1.38
C PHE A 374 -0.14 15.35 -2.12
N ASN A 375 -0.82 14.47 -1.39
CA ASN A 375 -1.33 13.20 -1.95
C ASN A 375 -2.76 13.29 -2.49
N CYS A 376 -3.62 14.03 -1.80
CA CYS A 376 -4.98 14.35 -2.16
C CYS A 376 -5.42 15.62 -1.41
N PHE A 377 -6.55 16.18 -1.77
CA PHE A 377 -7.14 17.27 -0.99
C PHE A 377 -7.92 16.66 0.18
N TYR A 378 -7.67 17.18 1.39
CA TYR A 378 -8.25 16.71 2.64
C TYR A 378 -9.26 17.68 3.20
N GLU A 379 -10.42 17.16 3.60
CA GLU A 379 -11.41 17.88 4.39
C GLU A 379 -11.78 17.05 5.62
N PHE A 380 -12.20 17.72 6.69
CA PHE A 380 -12.42 17.14 8.00
C PHE A 380 -13.77 17.62 8.55
N LEU A 381 -14.75 16.71 8.64
CA LEU A 381 -16.03 17.01 9.24
C LEU A 381 -15.99 16.73 10.75
N PRO A 382 -16.26 17.71 11.62
CA PRO A 382 -16.38 17.44 13.05
C PRO A 382 -17.37 16.32 13.32
N VAL A 383 -17.01 15.36 14.19
CA VAL A 383 -17.86 14.16 14.45
C VAL A 383 -19.22 14.54 14.99
N GLU A 384 -19.33 15.68 15.67
CA GLU A 384 -20.60 16.23 16.17
C GLU A 384 -21.55 16.66 15.05
N GLN A 385 -21.04 16.87 13.85
CA GLN A 385 -21.79 17.24 12.65
C GLN A 385 -21.97 16.06 11.67
N ALA A 386 -21.54 14.87 12.08
CA ALA A 386 -21.67 13.67 11.25
C ALA A 386 -23.15 13.40 10.89
N GLY A 387 -23.41 13.24 9.58
CA GLY A 387 -24.78 13.07 9.06
C GLY A 387 -25.56 14.37 8.79
N ASP A 388 -25.01 15.54 9.09
CA ASP A 388 -25.57 16.82 8.66
C ASP A 388 -25.12 17.12 7.22
N VAL A 389 -26.05 17.05 6.28
CA VAL A 389 -25.78 17.26 4.84
C VAL A 389 -25.45 18.73 4.48
N GLU A 390 -25.72 19.65 5.37
CA GLU A 390 -25.41 21.07 5.17
C GLU A 390 -24.11 21.50 5.89
N ALA A 391 -23.53 20.60 6.69
CA ALA A 391 -22.28 20.88 7.39
C ALA A 391 -21.14 21.13 6.40
N GLN A 392 -20.34 22.16 6.68
CA GLN A 392 -19.16 22.47 5.88
C GLN A 392 -17.92 21.87 6.56
N PRO A 393 -17.23 20.90 5.90
CA PRO A 393 -15.99 20.36 6.43
C PRO A 393 -14.88 21.41 6.53
N LEU A 394 -14.01 21.25 7.51
CA LEU A 394 -12.82 22.06 7.70
C LEU A 394 -11.71 21.63 6.75
N CYS A 395 -10.88 22.55 6.31
CA CYS A 395 -9.64 22.24 5.63
C CYS A 395 -8.56 21.73 6.59
N MET A 396 -7.51 21.13 6.04
CA MET A 396 -6.42 20.53 6.82
C MET A 396 -5.73 21.53 7.77
N TRP A 397 -5.69 22.81 7.43
CA TRP A 397 -5.09 23.88 8.24
C TRP A 397 -6.04 24.51 9.26
N GLU A 398 -7.32 24.10 9.25
CA GLU A 398 -8.36 24.60 10.15
C GLU A 398 -8.63 23.63 11.32
N VAL A 399 -8.06 22.41 11.28
CA VAL A 399 -8.32 21.38 12.31
C VAL A 399 -7.64 21.69 13.62
N GLU A 400 -8.30 21.34 14.73
CA GLU A 400 -7.81 21.57 16.07
C GLU A 400 -7.29 20.27 16.70
N LYS A 401 -6.14 20.35 17.37
CA LYS A 401 -5.57 19.21 18.10
C LYS A 401 -6.51 18.76 19.23
N GLY A 402 -6.74 17.45 19.29
CA GLY A 402 -7.55 16.82 20.35
C GLY A 402 -9.03 16.71 20.00
N LYS A 403 -9.46 17.19 18.83
CA LYS A 403 -10.81 16.99 18.29
C LYS A 403 -10.88 15.75 17.40
N TYR A 404 -12.09 15.25 17.18
CA TYR A 404 -12.37 14.10 16.31
C TYR A 404 -13.10 14.55 15.05
N TYR A 405 -12.72 13.96 13.92
CA TYR A 405 -13.23 14.33 12.61
C TYR A 405 -13.50 13.10 11.76
N GLU A 406 -14.51 13.13 10.94
CA GLU A 406 -14.62 12.28 9.76
C GLU A 406 -13.74 12.84 8.65
N LEU A 407 -12.96 11.95 8.03
CA LEU A 407 -12.05 12.33 6.96
C LEU A 407 -12.72 12.18 5.60
N MET A 408 -12.70 13.26 4.85
CA MET A 408 -13.10 13.30 3.44
C MET A 408 -11.90 13.57 2.56
N ILE A 409 -11.89 13.00 1.37
CA ILE A 409 -10.78 13.14 0.43
C ILE A 409 -11.28 13.42 -0.98
N THR A 410 -10.59 14.33 -1.65
CA THR A 410 -10.72 14.56 -3.08
C THR A 410 -9.43 14.14 -3.76
N THR A 411 -9.50 13.23 -4.73
CA THR A 411 -8.33 12.52 -5.25
C THR A 411 -8.03 12.86 -6.72
N TYR A 412 -6.79 12.64 -7.15
CA TYR A 412 -6.38 12.75 -8.55
C TYR A 412 -7.03 11.69 -9.47
N SER A 413 -7.79 10.76 -8.92
CA SER A 413 -8.53 9.72 -9.63
C SER A 413 -10.03 10.00 -9.72
N GLY A 414 -10.45 11.24 -9.49
CA GLY A 414 -11.82 11.69 -9.73
C GLY A 414 -12.83 11.29 -8.66
N LEU A 415 -12.40 11.13 -7.42
CA LEU A 415 -13.32 11.09 -6.28
C LEU A 415 -13.36 12.49 -5.68
N TYR A 416 -14.54 13.08 -5.56
CA TYR A 416 -14.78 14.46 -5.17
C TYR A 416 -15.62 14.50 -3.89
N ARG A 417 -15.00 14.78 -2.74
CA ARG A 417 -15.57 14.89 -1.37
C ARG A 417 -16.23 13.63 -0.90
#